data_5b8119ada90841c88e4037f456de121a
#
_entry.id   5b8119ada90841c88e4037f456de121a
#
_cell.length_a   1.000
_cell.length_b   1.000
_cell.length_c   1.000
_cell.angle_alpha   90.00
_cell.angle_beta   90.00
_cell.angle_gamma   90.00
#
_symmetry.space_group_name_H-M   'P 1'
#
loop_
_entity.id
_entity.type
_entity.pdbx_description
1 polymer ?
#
loop_
_entity_poly.entity_id
_entity_poly.type
_entity_poly.pdbx_seq_one_letter_code
_entity_poly.pdbx_strand_id
1 'polypeptide(L)'
;IRGREAILGVHSRKKPLGSDVDLSVIAKTTAGFTGADLANLLNEAALLAARKGKTEINMPEIEDAMIKVVVGTEKKTRNMSEHEKKLTAYHEAGHAIITRLLPSQDPVHQVSIIPRGRAGGYTMSLPSEDKYYNTKGEMIDSIIVLLGGRSAEALTLNDISTGASNDIQRASKIARDMVTKYGMSERVGAIMFGGGQGEVFLGRDFAQTKDYSEETANIIDEEVKRIVDTAYNRARRILSEHVDKLHAVASVLLEK
;
A
#
# COMPACT_ATOMS: atom_id res chain seq x y z
N ILE A 1 -9.58 -13.71 -11.03
CA ILE A 1 -8.44 -14.01 -11.96
C ILE A 1 -8.95 -14.31 -13.37
N ARG A 2 -9.86 -15.27 -13.57
CA ARG A 2 -10.37 -15.67 -14.90
C ARG A 2 -10.99 -14.49 -15.68
N GLY A 3 -11.76 -13.63 -15.01
CA GLY A 3 -12.35 -12.43 -15.63
C GLY A 3 -11.29 -11.44 -16.08
N ARG A 4 -10.27 -11.19 -15.26
CA ARG A 4 -9.16 -10.29 -15.60
C ARG A 4 -8.35 -10.83 -16.78
N GLU A 5 -8.06 -12.14 -16.82
CA GLU A 5 -7.38 -12.78 -17.94
C GLU A 5 -8.17 -12.64 -19.25
N ALA A 6 -9.48 -12.87 -19.21
CA ALA A 6 -10.35 -12.68 -20.38
C ALA A 6 -10.34 -11.21 -20.87
N ILE A 7 -10.42 -10.23 -19.96
CA ILE A 7 -10.35 -8.81 -20.30
C ILE A 7 -8.99 -8.45 -20.90
N LEU A 8 -7.89 -8.93 -20.31
CA LEU A 8 -6.54 -8.75 -20.86
C LEU A 8 -6.46 -9.34 -22.29
N GLY A 9 -7.00 -10.55 -22.51
CA GLY A 9 -7.07 -11.17 -23.83
C GLY A 9 -7.83 -10.34 -24.86
N VAL A 10 -8.91 -9.65 -24.46
CA VAL A 10 -9.63 -8.74 -25.38
C VAL A 10 -8.76 -7.52 -25.74
N HIS A 11 -8.12 -6.88 -24.75
CA HIS A 11 -7.33 -5.66 -24.96
C HIS A 11 -5.96 -5.91 -25.57
N SER A 12 -5.47 -7.16 -25.61
CA SER A 12 -4.22 -7.55 -26.25
C SER A 12 -4.32 -7.84 -27.75
N ARG A 13 -5.52 -8.09 -28.30
CA ARG A 13 -5.74 -8.55 -29.70
C ARG A 13 -5.08 -7.69 -30.77
N LYS A 14 -4.89 -6.41 -30.54
CA LYS A 14 -4.28 -5.46 -31.48
C LYS A 14 -2.90 -4.97 -31.04
N LYS A 15 -2.28 -5.67 -30.10
CA LYS A 15 -0.97 -5.32 -29.57
C LYS A 15 0.00 -6.47 -29.83
N PRO A 16 1.22 -6.18 -30.33
CA PRO A 16 2.24 -7.21 -30.52
C PRO A 16 2.82 -7.61 -29.16
N LEU A 17 2.34 -8.71 -28.60
CA LEU A 17 2.89 -9.29 -27.37
C LEU A 17 4.04 -10.23 -27.72
N GLY A 18 5.13 -10.13 -26.96
CA GLY A 18 6.25 -11.07 -27.03
C GLY A 18 5.86 -12.46 -26.52
N SER A 19 6.66 -13.45 -26.87
CA SER A 19 6.43 -14.85 -26.49
C SER A 19 6.60 -15.14 -25.00
N ASP A 20 7.21 -14.21 -24.25
CA ASP A 20 7.42 -14.27 -22.80
C ASP A 20 6.21 -13.75 -21.99
N VAL A 21 5.20 -13.18 -22.67
CA VAL A 21 4.03 -12.60 -22.01
C VAL A 21 3.01 -13.66 -21.65
N ASP A 22 2.78 -13.83 -20.34
CA ASP A 22 1.74 -14.70 -19.79
C ASP A 22 0.62 -13.87 -19.17
N LEU A 23 -0.54 -13.81 -19.85
CA LEU A 23 -1.71 -13.08 -19.39
C LEU A 23 -2.28 -13.65 -18.07
N SER A 24 -2.07 -14.93 -17.78
CA SER A 24 -2.54 -15.54 -16.53
C SER A 24 -1.73 -15.03 -15.34
N VAL A 25 -0.42 -14.83 -15.52
CA VAL A 25 0.45 -14.22 -14.51
C VAL A 25 0.04 -12.78 -14.26
N ILE A 26 -0.18 -12.01 -15.32
CA ILE A 26 -0.65 -10.61 -15.20
C ILE A 26 -2.00 -10.54 -14.50
N ALA A 27 -2.94 -11.45 -14.82
CA ALA A 27 -4.25 -11.50 -14.18
C ALA A 27 -4.16 -11.82 -12.68
N LYS A 28 -3.19 -12.62 -12.24
CA LYS A 28 -2.93 -12.89 -10.82
C LYS A 28 -2.42 -11.65 -10.10
N THR A 29 -1.45 -10.96 -10.68
CA THR A 29 -0.77 -9.80 -10.07
C THR A 29 -1.57 -8.50 -10.11
N THR A 30 -2.71 -8.47 -10.84
CA THR A 30 -3.58 -7.30 -10.98
C THR A 30 -4.89 -7.42 -10.19
N ALA A 31 -4.85 -8.05 -9.00
CA ALA A 31 -6.01 -8.08 -8.11
C ALA A 31 -6.50 -6.65 -7.80
N GLY A 32 -7.81 -6.44 -7.82
CA GLY A 32 -8.43 -5.12 -7.62
C GLY A 32 -8.45 -4.20 -8.85
N PHE A 33 -7.79 -4.54 -9.96
CA PHE A 33 -7.88 -3.74 -11.19
C PHE A 33 -9.23 -3.90 -11.84
N THR A 34 -9.78 -2.75 -12.28
CA THR A 34 -10.96 -2.71 -13.14
C THR A 34 -10.60 -3.05 -14.58
N GLY A 35 -11.62 -3.28 -15.43
CA GLY A 35 -11.38 -3.47 -16.86
C GLY A 35 -10.65 -2.28 -17.52
N ALA A 36 -10.94 -1.06 -17.05
CA ALA A 36 -10.27 0.15 -17.51
C ALA A 36 -8.78 0.18 -17.10
N ASP A 37 -8.45 -0.24 -15.87
CA ASP A 37 -7.07 -0.31 -15.39
C ASP A 37 -6.26 -1.34 -16.18
N LEU A 38 -6.86 -2.50 -16.50
CA LEU A 38 -6.23 -3.54 -17.32
C LEU A 38 -5.97 -3.08 -18.76
N ALA A 39 -6.93 -2.35 -19.34
CA ALA A 39 -6.76 -1.74 -20.66
C ALA A 39 -5.64 -0.70 -20.65
N ASN A 40 -5.62 0.16 -19.62
CA ASN A 40 -4.59 1.16 -19.42
C ASN A 40 -3.21 0.56 -19.22
N LEU A 41 -3.11 -0.52 -18.43
CA LEU A 41 -1.87 -1.28 -18.22
C LEU A 41 -1.23 -1.71 -19.54
N LEU A 42 -2.01 -2.36 -20.43
CA LEU A 42 -1.51 -2.81 -21.72
C LEU A 42 -1.19 -1.63 -22.68
N ASN A 43 -1.89 -0.50 -22.57
CA ASN A 43 -1.57 0.69 -23.33
C ASN A 43 -0.26 1.33 -22.87
N GLU A 44 -0.07 1.44 -21.55
CA GLU A 44 1.17 1.97 -20.98
C GLU A 44 2.36 1.06 -21.31
N ALA A 45 2.19 -0.27 -21.27
CA ALA A 45 3.23 -1.22 -21.68
C ALA A 45 3.61 -1.03 -23.16
N ALA A 46 2.62 -0.84 -24.05
CA ALA A 46 2.87 -0.55 -25.46
C ALA A 46 3.65 0.76 -25.67
N LEU A 47 3.29 1.82 -24.93
CA LEU A 47 4.01 3.09 -24.97
C LEU A 47 5.45 2.98 -24.46
N LEU A 48 5.68 2.17 -23.41
CA LEU A 48 7.02 1.90 -22.89
C LEU A 48 7.87 1.11 -23.89
N ALA A 49 7.31 0.06 -24.51
CA ALA A 49 7.98 -0.69 -25.57
C ALA A 49 8.39 0.22 -26.74
N ALA A 50 7.46 1.05 -27.23
CA ALA A 50 7.73 1.99 -28.30
C ALA A 50 8.84 2.99 -27.93
N ARG A 51 8.83 3.53 -26.71
CA ARG A 51 9.89 4.45 -26.23
C ARG A 51 11.27 3.79 -26.14
N LYS A 52 11.30 2.47 -25.88
CA LYS A 52 12.53 1.66 -25.89
C LYS A 52 12.93 1.18 -27.30
N GLY A 53 12.20 1.58 -28.36
CA GLY A 53 12.44 1.17 -29.74
C GLY A 53 12.12 -0.30 -30.01
N LYS A 54 11.30 -0.95 -29.18
CA LYS A 54 10.89 -2.35 -29.34
C LYS A 54 9.67 -2.45 -30.27
N THR A 55 9.60 -3.54 -31.03
CA THR A 55 8.45 -3.85 -31.90
C THR A 55 7.40 -4.71 -31.19
N GLU A 56 7.74 -5.30 -30.04
CA GLU A 56 6.89 -6.16 -29.23
C GLU A 56 6.88 -5.71 -27.78
N ILE A 57 5.81 -6.02 -27.07
CA ILE A 57 5.63 -5.77 -25.65
C ILE A 57 6.01 -7.04 -24.89
N ASN A 58 7.08 -7.01 -24.10
CA ASN A 58 7.54 -8.14 -23.31
C ASN A 58 7.13 -8.00 -21.84
N MET A 59 7.28 -9.05 -21.02
CA MET A 59 6.93 -9.00 -19.59
C MET A 59 7.56 -7.82 -18.84
N PRO A 60 8.85 -7.45 -19.04
CA PRO A 60 9.45 -6.29 -18.38
C PRO A 60 8.72 -4.97 -18.63
N GLU A 61 8.21 -4.74 -19.86
CA GLU A 61 7.43 -3.54 -20.16
C GLU A 61 6.07 -3.54 -19.46
N ILE A 62 5.47 -4.71 -19.26
CA ILE A 62 4.21 -4.86 -18.53
C ILE A 62 4.44 -4.63 -17.03
N GLU A 63 5.52 -5.14 -16.47
CA GLU A 63 5.91 -4.90 -15.07
C GLU A 63 6.19 -3.42 -14.81
N ASP A 64 6.97 -2.77 -15.67
CA ASP A 64 7.22 -1.32 -15.61
C ASP A 64 5.92 -0.51 -15.72
N ALA A 65 5.02 -0.92 -16.62
CA ALA A 65 3.71 -0.29 -16.78
C ALA A 65 2.83 -0.46 -15.54
N MET A 66 2.84 -1.65 -14.92
CA MET A 66 2.09 -1.91 -13.69
C MET A 66 2.56 -0.98 -12.55
N ILE A 67 3.86 -0.83 -12.37
CA ILE A 67 4.42 0.09 -11.39
C ILE A 67 3.97 1.52 -11.70
N LYS A 68 4.00 1.93 -12.97
CA LYS A 68 3.56 3.26 -13.40
C LYS A 68 2.06 3.50 -13.14
N VAL A 69 1.22 2.51 -13.36
CA VAL A 69 -0.24 2.60 -13.12
C VAL A 69 -0.55 2.67 -11.63
N VAL A 70 0.13 1.87 -10.81
CA VAL A 70 -0.13 1.76 -9.36
C VAL A 70 0.51 2.91 -8.58
N VAL A 71 1.79 3.18 -8.82
CA VAL A 71 2.60 4.12 -8.03
C VAL A 71 2.69 5.49 -8.69
N GLY A 72 2.61 5.54 -10.02
CA GLY A 72 2.74 6.76 -10.81
C GLY A 72 4.05 6.85 -11.58
N THR A 73 4.21 7.96 -12.32
CA THR A 73 5.39 8.22 -13.15
C THR A 73 6.62 8.57 -12.31
N GLU A 74 7.78 8.10 -12.74
CA GLU A 74 9.07 8.44 -12.15
C GLU A 74 9.38 9.94 -12.31
N LYS A 75 9.87 10.57 -11.25
CA LYS A 75 10.29 11.96 -11.22
C LYS A 75 11.79 12.09 -11.47
N LYS A 76 12.20 12.07 -12.73
CA LYS A 76 13.61 12.12 -13.13
C LYS A 76 14.35 13.42 -12.77
N THR A 77 13.61 14.49 -12.47
CA THR A 77 14.20 15.83 -12.17
C THR A 77 14.32 16.11 -10.68
N ARG A 78 13.82 15.22 -9.82
CA ARG A 78 13.92 15.41 -8.36
C ARG A 78 15.25 14.85 -7.84
N ASN A 79 16.19 15.75 -7.55
CA ASN A 79 17.40 15.41 -6.84
C ASN A 79 17.08 15.31 -5.34
N MET A 80 17.19 14.11 -4.78
CA MET A 80 17.13 13.90 -3.33
C MET A 80 18.50 14.12 -2.72
N SER A 81 18.56 14.77 -1.57
CA SER A 81 19.78 14.86 -0.78
C SER A 81 20.16 13.47 -0.25
N GLU A 82 21.43 13.25 0.10
CA GLU A 82 21.88 11.97 0.69
C GLU A 82 21.15 11.67 2.00
N HIS A 83 20.80 12.70 2.75
CA HIS A 83 20.00 12.56 3.96
C HIS A 83 18.57 12.06 3.64
N GLU A 84 17.89 12.65 2.65
CA GLU A 84 16.56 12.20 2.21
C GLU A 84 16.57 10.78 1.64
N LYS A 85 17.62 10.43 0.86
CA LYS A 85 17.79 9.07 0.34
C LYS A 85 17.92 8.07 1.48
N LYS A 86 18.77 8.36 2.48
CA LYS A 86 18.96 7.51 3.65
C LYS A 86 17.66 7.35 4.44
N LEU A 87 16.94 8.44 4.69
CA LEU A 87 15.68 8.44 5.37
C LEU A 87 14.65 7.56 4.63
N THR A 88 14.50 7.76 3.31
CA THR A 88 13.59 6.98 2.47
C THR A 88 14.00 5.51 2.44
N ALA A 89 15.30 5.19 2.35
CA ALA A 89 15.76 3.80 2.31
C ALA A 89 15.41 3.04 3.59
N TYR A 90 15.59 3.64 4.77
CA TYR A 90 15.19 3.01 6.02
C TYR A 90 13.68 2.93 6.18
N HIS A 91 12.94 3.94 5.74
CA HIS A 91 11.49 3.94 5.74
C HIS A 91 10.94 2.75 4.93
N GLU A 92 11.34 2.63 3.67
CA GLU A 92 10.89 1.55 2.78
C GLU A 92 11.39 0.16 3.23
N ALA A 93 12.62 0.09 3.73
CA ALA A 93 13.14 -1.14 4.33
C ALA A 93 12.31 -1.59 5.54
N GLY A 94 11.82 -0.65 6.36
CA GLY A 94 10.93 -0.93 7.48
C GLY A 94 9.63 -1.58 7.05
N HIS A 95 8.97 -1.03 6.03
CA HIS A 95 7.77 -1.64 5.44
C HIS A 95 8.06 -3.05 4.89
N ALA A 96 9.12 -3.20 4.11
CA ALA A 96 9.47 -4.45 3.46
C ALA A 96 9.74 -5.58 4.46
N ILE A 97 10.51 -5.31 5.51
CA ILE A 97 10.84 -6.31 6.52
C ILE A 97 9.62 -6.75 7.30
N ILE A 98 8.80 -5.80 7.77
CA ILE A 98 7.59 -6.13 8.51
C ILE A 98 6.64 -6.95 7.62
N THR A 99 6.42 -6.52 6.38
CA THR A 99 5.58 -7.26 5.43
C THR A 99 6.08 -8.69 5.25
N ARG A 100 7.40 -8.88 5.10
CA ARG A 100 7.99 -10.23 4.92
C ARG A 100 7.88 -11.14 6.13
N LEU A 101 7.84 -10.55 7.33
CA LEU A 101 7.79 -11.30 8.60
C LEU A 101 6.37 -11.57 9.09
N LEU A 102 5.36 -10.90 8.54
CA LEU A 102 3.95 -11.11 8.87
C LEU A 102 3.30 -12.03 7.83
N PRO A 103 2.98 -13.29 8.18
CA PRO A 103 2.51 -14.27 7.21
C PRO A 103 1.11 -13.97 6.65
N SER A 104 0.36 -13.07 7.28
CA SER A 104 -0.97 -12.63 6.81
C SER A 104 -0.90 -11.63 5.67
N GLN A 105 0.28 -11.04 5.42
CA GLN A 105 0.48 -9.99 4.44
C GLN A 105 0.91 -10.56 3.09
N ASP A 106 0.51 -9.87 2.02
CA ASP A 106 0.93 -10.22 0.67
C ASP A 106 2.45 -10.06 0.49
N PRO A 107 3.10 -10.90 -0.31
CA PRO A 107 4.54 -10.87 -0.48
C PRO A 107 5.00 -9.54 -1.09
N VAL A 108 6.14 -9.03 -0.59
CA VAL A 108 6.80 -7.87 -1.18
C VAL A 108 7.27 -8.22 -2.58
N HIS A 109 6.83 -7.46 -3.56
CA HIS A 109 7.22 -7.58 -4.95
C HIS A 109 8.41 -6.67 -5.29
N GLN A 110 8.33 -5.41 -4.88
CA GLN A 110 9.37 -4.43 -5.16
C GLN A 110 9.47 -3.37 -4.06
N VAL A 111 10.72 -2.94 -3.81
CA VAL A 111 11.04 -1.79 -2.96
C VAL A 111 11.90 -0.82 -3.76
N SER A 112 11.62 0.46 -3.71
CA SER A 112 12.38 1.48 -4.41
C SER A 112 12.39 2.80 -3.66
N ILE A 113 13.53 3.49 -3.71
CA ILE A 113 13.70 4.86 -3.21
C ILE A 113 13.65 5.91 -4.33
N ILE A 114 13.33 5.47 -5.55
CA ILE A 114 13.16 6.39 -6.67
C ILE A 114 11.81 7.08 -6.55
N PRO A 115 11.77 8.42 -6.51
CA PRO A 115 10.51 9.15 -6.35
C PRO A 115 9.53 8.92 -7.51
N ARG A 116 8.30 8.52 -7.19
CA ARG A 116 7.22 8.35 -8.17
C ARG A 116 5.94 9.03 -7.69
N GLY A 117 5.21 9.64 -8.60
CA GLY A 117 3.96 10.32 -8.24
C GLY A 117 4.15 11.33 -7.10
N ARG A 118 3.55 11.10 -5.95
CA ARG A 118 3.71 11.90 -4.72
C ARG A 118 4.64 11.26 -3.70
N ALA A 119 5.06 10.02 -3.92
CA ALA A 119 5.89 9.27 -2.99
C ALA A 119 7.39 9.54 -3.19
N GLY A 120 8.14 9.57 -2.11
CA GLY A 120 9.61 9.64 -2.12
C GLY A 120 10.25 8.29 -2.46
N GLY A 121 9.61 7.21 -2.01
CA GLY A 121 9.90 5.81 -2.31
C GLY A 121 8.61 5.02 -2.28
N TYR A 122 8.69 3.71 -2.45
CA TYR A 122 7.54 2.82 -2.29
C TYR A 122 7.96 1.39 -2.01
N THR A 123 7.12 0.72 -1.23
CA THR A 123 7.14 -0.73 -1.04
C THR A 123 5.86 -1.30 -1.61
N MET A 124 5.98 -2.12 -2.67
CA MET A 124 4.84 -2.71 -3.36
C MET A 124 4.73 -4.20 -3.04
N SER A 125 3.56 -4.61 -2.60
CA SER A 125 3.17 -6.00 -2.46
C SER A 125 2.17 -6.37 -3.53
N LEU A 126 2.19 -7.62 -3.98
CA LEU A 126 1.22 -8.14 -4.94
C LEU A 126 0.38 -9.21 -4.25
N PRO A 127 -0.94 -9.12 -4.33
CA PRO A 127 -1.83 -10.14 -3.80
C PRO A 127 -1.55 -11.50 -4.45
N SER A 128 -1.44 -12.53 -3.62
CA SER A 128 -1.30 -13.91 -4.08
C SER A 128 -2.63 -14.52 -4.51
N GLU A 129 -3.74 -13.98 -4.01
CA GLU A 129 -5.10 -14.45 -4.25
C GLU A 129 -6.12 -13.30 -4.17
N ASP A 130 -7.32 -13.52 -4.71
CA ASP A 130 -8.43 -12.57 -4.56
C ASP A 130 -9.09 -12.78 -3.19
N LYS A 131 -8.92 -11.82 -2.26
CA LYS A 131 -9.54 -11.83 -0.93
C LYS A 131 -10.80 -10.96 -0.91
N TYR A 132 -11.89 -11.52 -0.39
CA TYR A 132 -13.15 -10.79 -0.21
C TYR A 132 -13.32 -10.26 1.22
N TYR A 133 -12.66 -10.87 2.20
CA TYR A 133 -12.77 -10.52 3.62
C TYR A 133 -11.40 -10.38 4.24
N ASN A 134 -11.29 -9.46 5.20
CA ASN A 134 -10.12 -9.32 6.06
C ASN A 134 -10.52 -9.65 7.49
N THR A 135 -9.74 -10.46 8.15
CA THR A 135 -9.90 -10.77 9.58
C THR A 135 -9.36 -9.63 10.45
N LYS A 136 -9.77 -9.59 11.72
CA LYS A 136 -9.23 -8.64 12.71
C LYS A 136 -7.69 -8.69 12.78
N GLY A 137 -7.11 -9.90 12.73
CA GLY A 137 -5.66 -10.11 12.74
C GLY A 137 -4.97 -9.51 11.52
N GLU A 138 -5.50 -9.75 10.32
CA GLU A 138 -4.97 -9.19 9.08
C GLU A 138 -5.04 -7.66 9.04
N MET A 139 -6.12 -7.07 9.57
CA MET A 139 -6.24 -5.61 9.67
C MET A 139 -5.21 -5.03 10.66
N ILE A 140 -4.97 -5.68 11.80
CA ILE A 140 -3.92 -5.29 12.75
C ILE A 140 -2.55 -5.40 12.09
N ASP A 141 -2.26 -6.49 11.41
CA ASP A 141 -0.98 -6.70 10.72
C ASP A 141 -0.78 -5.64 9.61
N SER A 142 -1.84 -5.24 8.91
CA SER A 142 -1.79 -4.13 7.94
C SER A 142 -1.45 -2.78 8.62
N ILE A 143 -1.99 -2.51 9.81
CA ILE A 143 -1.60 -1.32 10.59
C ILE A 143 -0.11 -1.39 10.98
N ILE A 144 0.38 -2.56 11.40
CA ILE A 144 1.79 -2.76 11.76
C ILE A 144 2.70 -2.48 10.57
N VAL A 145 2.34 -2.98 9.38
CA VAL A 145 3.08 -2.70 8.14
C VAL A 145 3.12 -1.20 7.85
N LEU A 146 1.97 -0.51 7.91
CA LEU A 146 1.89 0.93 7.67
C LEU A 146 2.75 1.76 8.64
N LEU A 147 2.89 1.30 9.89
CA LEU A 147 3.72 1.97 10.89
C LEU A 147 5.21 1.58 10.81
N GLY A 148 5.55 0.64 9.91
CA GLY A 148 6.91 0.12 9.74
C GLY A 148 7.92 1.17 9.34
N GLY A 149 7.60 2.01 8.35
CA GLY A 149 8.49 3.07 7.88
C GLY A 149 8.88 4.03 9.00
N ARG A 150 7.88 4.61 9.70
CA ARG A 150 8.10 5.49 10.86
C ARG A 150 8.88 4.80 11.99
N SER A 151 8.60 3.51 12.23
CA SER A 151 9.30 2.74 13.26
C SER A 151 10.78 2.54 12.91
N ALA A 152 11.10 2.32 11.63
CA ALA A 152 12.46 2.21 11.15
C ALA A 152 13.22 3.53 11.26
N GLU A 153 12.60 4.65 10.87
CA GLU A 153 13.17 6.00 11.06
C GLU A 153 13.55 6.23 12.54
N ALA A 154 12.59 6.04 13.45
CA ALA A 154 12.80 6.25 14.87
C ALA A 154 13.91 5.35 15.47
N LEU A 155 14.04 4.11 14.98
CA LEU A 155 15.01 3.14 15.47
C LEU A 155 16.42 3.43 14.97
N THR A 156 16.58 3.87 13.71
CA THR A 156 17.89 3.93 13.05
C THR A 156 18.46 5.35 12.92
N LEU A 157 17.59 6.34 12.80
CA LEU A 157 17.98 7.74 12.61
C LEU A 157 17.79 8.58 13.87
N ASN A 158 17.19 8.00 14.91
CA ASN A 158 16.81 8.66 16.15
C ASN A 158 15.97 9.94 15.92
N ASP A 159 15.23 9.95 14.82
CA ASP A 159 14.35 11.04 14.38
C ASP A 159 13.17 10.46 13.58
N ILE A 160 12.17 11.29 13.30
CA ILE A 160 10.97 10.92 12.54
C ILE A 160 10.64 12.02 11.56
N SER A 161 10.16 11.62 10.38
CA SER A 161 9.84 12.56 9.31
C SER A 161 8.34 12.70 9.05
N THR A 162 8.00 13.72 8.27
CA THR A 162 6.64 13.90 7.73
C THR A 162 6.31 12.91 6.62
N GLY A 163 7.28 12.14 6.13
CA GLY A 163 7.11 11.14 5.07
C GLY A 163 6.07 10.08 5.41
N ALA A 164 6.00 9.70 6.70
CA ALA A 164 5.02 8.73 7.20
C ALA A 164 3.58 9.26 7.32
N SER A 165 3.26 10.49 6.91
CA SER A 165 1.94 11.10 7.12
C SER A 165 0.79 10.31 6.47
N ASN A 166 0.98 9.80 5.26
CA ASN A 166 -0.02 8.99 4.57
C ASN A 166 -0.23 7.64 5.27
N ASP A 167 0.84 7.00 5.71
CA ASP A 167 0.77 5.70 6.39
C ASP A 167 0.07 5.82 7.73
N ILE A 168 0.36 6.88 8.49
CA ILE A 168 -0.35 7.19 9.74
C ILE A 168 -1.83 7.45 9.48
N GLN A 169 -2.17 8.20 8.44
CA GLN A 169 -3.56 8.46 8.07
C GLN A 169 -4.30 7.16 7.73
N ARG A 170 -3.69 6.29 6.94
CA ARG A 170 -4.25 4.98 6.57
C ARG A 170 -4.37 4.06 7.78
N ALA A 171 -3.35 3.97 8.62
CA ALA A 171 -3.35 3.18 9.85
C ALA A 171 -4.47 3.63 10.80
N SER A 172 -4.61 4.94 11.02
CA SER A 172 -5.68 5.50 11.85
C SER A 172 -7.06 5.24 11.27
N LYS A 173 -7.21 5.31 9.93
CA LYS A 173 -8.46 4.99 9.25
C LYS A 173 -8.85 3.53 9.43
N ILE A 174 -7.90 2.60 9.24
CA ILE A 174 -8.15 1.15 9.44
C ILE A 174 -8.56 0.90 10.89
N ALA A 175 -7.84 1.45 11.86
CA ALA A 175 -8.16 1.27 13.28
C ALA A 175 -9.57 1.83 13.61
N ARG A 176 -9.92 2.99 13.07
CA ARG A 176 -11.26 3.57 13.25
C ARG A 176 -12.35 2.71 12.59
N ASP A 177 -12.14 2.24 11.38
CA ASP A 177 -13.09 1.35 10.68
C ASP A 177 -13.27 0.02 11.44
N MET A 178 -12.21 -0.53 12.05
CA MET A 178 -12.29 -1.72 12.91
C MET A 178 -13.22 -1.50 14.10
N VAL A 179 -13.13 -0.34 14.75
CA VAL A 179 -13.92 -0.01 15.94
C VAL A 179 -15.35 0.37 15.56
N THR A 180 -15.53 1.21 14.55
CA THR A 180 -16.83 1.85 14.27
C THR A 180 -17.67 1.10 13.25
N LYS A 181 -17.04 0.45 12.24
CA LYS A 181 -17.78 -0.22 11.15
C LYS A 181 -17.88 -1.73 11.33
N TYR A 182 -16.82 -2.34 11.84
CA TYR A 182 -16.73 -3.80 11.84
C TYR A 182 -16.96 -4.43 13.23
N GLY A 183 -17.20 -3.58 14.27
CA GLY A 183 -17.46 -4.07 15.63
C GLY A 183 -16.31 -4.95 16.17
N MET A 184 -15.06 -4.63 15.82
CA MET A 184 -13.89 -5.44 16.20
C MET A 184 -13.24 -5.02 17.51
N SER A 185 -13.87 -4.10 18.27
CA SER A 185 -13.45 -3.72 19.63
C SER A 185 -14.29 -4.43 20.69
N GLU A 186 -13.65 -4.98 21.70
CA GLU A 186 -14.36 -5.61 22.83
C GLU A 186 -15.02 -4.59 23.75
N ARG A 187 -14.46 -3.37 23.86
CA ARG A 187 -15.01 -2.29 24.70
C ARG A 187 -16.24 -1.63 24.08
N VAL A 188 -16.26 -1.52 22.76
CA VAL A 188 -17.36 -0.90 22.03
C VAL A 188 -18.42 -1.93 21.66
N GLY A 189 -18.02 -3.20 21.50
CA GLY A 189 -18.90 -4.30 21.11
C GLY A 189 -19.13 -4.39 19.59
N ALA A 190 -19.97 -5.35 19.21
CA ALA A 190 -20.32 -5.62 17.82
C ALA A 190 -21.44 -4.67 17.34
N ILE A 191 -21.19 -3.37 17.41
CA ILE A 191 -22.12 -2.31 17.06
C ILE A 191 -21.49 -1.47 15.95
N MET A 192 -22.27 -1.04 14.99
CA MET A 192 -21.86 -0.11 13.93
C MET A 192 -22.24 1.31 14.31
N PHE A 193 -21.26 2.22 14.27
CA PHE A 193 -21.42 3.64 14.53
C PHE A 193 -21.11 4.46 13.27
N GLY A 194 -21.82 5.55 13.05
CA GLY A 194 -21.60 6.43 11.90
C GLY A 194 -22.17 5.86 10.58
N GLY A 195 -23.14 4.95 10.65
CA GLY A 195 -23.82 4.35 9.49
C GLY A 195 -24.82 5.24 8.76
N GLY A 196 -25.06 6.45 9.24
CA GLY A 196 -25.96 7.41 8.64
C GLY A 196 -25.39 8.12 7.40
N GLN A 197 -24.94 7.40 6.39
CA GLN A 197 -24.86 7.95 5.04
C GLN A 197 -26.29 7.96 4.46
N GLY A 198 -27.10 8.92 4.89
CA GLY A 198 -28.21 9.38 4.07
C GLY A 198 -27.62 9.83 2.74
N GLU A 199 -28.25 9.42 1.64
CA GLU A 199 -27.88 9.83 0.28
C GLU A 199 -27.49 11.31 0.26
N VAL A 200 -26.29 11.60 -0.19
CA VAL A 200 -25.79 12.98 -0.35
C VAL A 200 -26.62 13.61 -1.45
N PHE A 201 -27.69 14.29 -1.06
CA PHE A 201 -28.40 15.18 -1.94
C PHE A 201 -27.51 16.42 -2.14
N LEU A 202 -26.98 16.58 -3.35
CA LEU A 202 -26.20 17.73 -3.78
C LEU A 202 -26.92 19.04 -3.39
N GLY A 203 -26.40 19.77 -2.41
CA GLY A 203 -26.86 21.11 -2.10
C GLY A 203 -26.99 21.52 -0.63
N ARG A 204 -26.68 20.67 0.34
CA ARG A 204 -26.62 21.06 1.75
C ARG A 204 -25.36 20.54 2.42
N ASP A 205 -24.54 21.44 2.93
CA ASP A 205 -23.49 21.13 3.91
C ASP A 205 -24.18 20.65 5.20
N PHE A 206 -24.42 19.33 5.29
CA PHE A 206 -24.80 18.75 6.57
C PHE A 206 -23.51 18.45 7.32
N ALA A 207 -23.25 19.20 8.38
CA ALA A 207 -22.39 18.76 9.46
C ALA A 207 -22.76 17.30 9.76
N GLN A 208 -21.80 16.37 9.64
CA GLN A 208 -21.99 14.98 10.03
C GLN A 208 -22.41 14.98 11.50
N THR A 209 -23.70 14.88 11.76
CA THR A 209 -24.20 14.69 13.13
C THR A 209 -23.76 13.31 13.57
N LYS A 210 -22.94 13.26 14.63
CA LYS A 210 -22.61 12.00 15.30
C LYS A 210 -23.93 11.36 15.75
N ASP A 211 -24.11 10.09 15.45
CA ASP A 211 -25.26 9.27 15.87
C ASP A 211 -25.02 8.58 17.22
N TYR A 212 -24.01 9.04 17.99
CA TYR A 212 -23.61 8.49 19.28
C TYR A 212 -23.19 9.58 20.25
N SER A 213 -23.25 9.26 21.56
CA SER A 213 -22.93 10.18 22.64
C SER A 213 -21.45 10.57 22.68
N GLU A 214 -21.11 11.69 23.34
CA GLU A 214 -19.71 12.08 23.56
C GLU A 214 -18.94 11.04 24.40
N GLU A 215 -19.61 10.34 25.31
CA GLU A 215 -19.00 9.23 26.06
C GLU A 215 -18.58 8.10 25.13
N THR A 216 -19.44 7.69 24.21
CA THR A 216 -19.13 6.70 23.18
C THR A 216 -18.01 7.19 22.26
N ALA A 217 -17.99 8.47 21.88
CA ALA A 217 -16.91 9.07 21.09
C ALA A 217 -15.55 8.92 21.79
N ASN A 218 -15.49 9.21 23.09
CA ASN A 218 -14.27 9.07 23.88
C ASN A 218 -13.78 7.62 23.91
N ILE A 219 -14.68 6.66 24.11
CA ILE A 219 -14.34 5.22 24.10
C ILE A 219 -13.80 4.81 22.71
N ILE A 220 -14.41 5.28 21.63
CA ILE A 220 -13.95 5.02 20.26
C ILE A 220 -12.53 5.58 20.07
N ASP A 221 -12.27 6.83 20.49
CA ASP A 221 -10.96 7.46 20.33
C ASP A 221 -9.88 6.78 21.17
N GLU A 222 -10.20 6.34 22.39
CA GLU A 222 -9.30 5.53 23.22
C GLU A 222 -8.96 4.18 22.58
N GLU A 223 -9.95 3.48 22.02
CA GLU A 223 -9.74 2.19 21.36
C GLU A 223 -8.91 2.35 20.08
N VAL A 224 -9.19 3.35 19.24
CA VAL A 224 -8.39 3.66 18.06
C VAL A 224 -6.93 3.93 18.46
N LYS A 225 -6.72 4.78 19.46
CA LYS A 225 -5.38 5.06 19.99
C LYS A 225 -4.70 3.78 20.48
N ARG A 226 -5.38 2.97 21.27
CA ARG A 226 -4.85 1.70 21.80
C ARG A 226 -4.41 0.74 20.70
N ILE A 227 -5.23 0.59 19.64
CA ILE A 227 -4.91 -0.27 18.48
C ILE A 227 -3.65 0.24 17.78
N VAL A 228 -3.57 1.54 17.49
CA VAL A 228 -2.43 2.14 16.80
C VAL A 228 -1.16 2.07 17.64
N ASP A 229 -1.22 2.41 18.94
CA ASP A 229 -0.07 2.35 19.85
C ASP A 229 0.45 0.90 20.01
N THR A 230 -0.46 -0.07 20.13
CA THR A 230 -0.10 -1.49 20.22
C THR A 230 0.59 -1.97 18.94
N ALA A 231 0.05 -1.58 17.78
CA ALA A 231 0.64 -1.92 16.49
C ALA A 231 2.01 -1.25 16.29
N TYR A 232 2.17 0.01 16.68
CA TYR A 232 3.45 0.72 16.62
C TYR A 232 4.52 0.05 17.49
N ASN A 233 4.17 -0.32 18.73
CA ASN A 233 5.09 -1.02 19.63
C ASN A 233 5.48 -2.40 19.07
N ARG A 234 4.55 -3.11 18.43
CA ARG A 234 4.84 -4.39 17.76
C ARG A 234 5.76 -4.19 16.55
N ALA A 235 5.52 -3.15 15.72
CA ALA A 235 6.39 -2.81 14.60
C ALA A 235 7.84 -2.52 15.07
N ARG A 236 8.00 -1.70 16.10
CA ARG A 236 9.30 -1.39 16.69
C ARG A 236 10.01 -2.64 17.21
N ARG A 237 9.31 -3.52 17.91
CA ARG A 237 9.87 -4.78 18.41
C ARG A 237 10.36 -5.66 17.26
N ILE A 238 9.52 -5.88 16.23
CA ILE A 238 9.90 -6.68 15.06
C ILE A 238 11.16 -6.13 14.41
N LEU A 239 11.26 -4.82 14.20
CA LEU A 239 12.42 -4.20 13.57
C LEU A 239 13.66 -4.22 14.46
N SER A 240 13.53 -4.07 15.78
CA SER A 240 14.67 -4.15 16.71
C SER A 240 15.26 -5.57 16.77
N GLU A 241 14.40 -6.61 16.69
CA GLU A 241 14.83 -8.01 16.62
C GLU A 241 15.52 -8.37 15.29
N HIS A 242 15.34 -7.54 14.25
CA HIS A 242 15.85 -7.76 12.89
C HIS A 242 16.63 -6.54 12.34
N VAL A 243 17.27 -5.78 13.22
CA VAL A 243 17.97 -4.55 12.87
C VAL A 243 19.07 -4.77 11.83
N ASP A 244 19.75 -5.92 11.87
CA ASP A 244 20.78 -6.27 10.88
C ASP A 244 20.19 -6.38 9.46
N LYS A 245 18.99 -6.98 9.34
CA LYS A 245 18.28 -7.06 8.06
C LYS A 245 17.82 -5.68 7.60
N LEU A 246 17.42 -4.83 8.54
CA LEU A 246 17.00 -3.45 8.23
C LEU A 246 18.16 -2.67 7.61
N HIS A 247 19.36 -2.75 8.22
CA HIS A 247 20.56 -2.13 7.66
C HIS A 247 20.95 -2.73 6.30
N ALA A 248 20.89 -4.06 6.15
CA ALA A 248 21.22 -4.72 4.89
C ALA A 248 20.31 -4.29 3.74
N VAL A 249 18.98 -4.27 3.95
CA VAL A 249 18.03 -3.83 2.93
C VAL A 249 18.20 -2.35 2.59
N ALA A 250 18.35 -1.48 3.60
CA ALA A 250 18.56 -0.06 3.39
C ALA A 250 19.86 0.21 2.59
N SER A 251 20.96 -0.50 2.89
CA SER A 251 22.23 -0.39 2.15
C SER A 251 22.05 -0.75 0.66
N VAL A 252 21.39 -1.87 0.37
CA VAL A 252 21.14 -2.28 -1.03
C VAL A 252 20.28 -1.24 -1.78
N LEU A 253 19.33 -0.61 -1.10
CA LEU A 253 18.50 0.46 -1.70
C LEU A 253 19.29 1.74 -1.98
N LEU A 254 20.35 2.01 -1.22
CA LEU A 254 21.20 3.18 -1.40
C LEU A 254 22.27 2.98 -2.50
N GLU A 255 22.65 1.73 -2.81
CA GLU A 255 23.64 1.40 -3.84
C GLU A 255 23.05 1.42 -5.27
N LYS A 256 21.73 1.32 -5.42
CA LYS A 256 20.99 1.29 -6.69
C LYS A 256 20.37 2.63 -7.03
#